data_7d50516a3f29d78b1cca895742595559
#
_entry.id   7d50516a3f29d78b1cca895742595559
#
_cell.length_a   1.000
_cell.length_b   1.000
_cell.length_c   1.000
_cell.angle_alpha   90.00
_cell.angle_beta   90.00
_cell.angle_gamma   90.00
#
_symmetry.space_group_name_H-M   'P 1'
#
loop_
_entity.id
_entity.type
_entity.pdbx_description
1 polymer ?
#
loop_
_entity_poly.entity_id
_entity_poly.type
_entity_poly.pdbx_seq_one_letter_code
_entity_poly.pdbx_strand_id
1 'polypeptide(L)'
;MAHTEAAPGRVLVVDDHDLNLMLLERLLELEGREVRAADSLAAAERALAEEQPALIVLDLNLPDGSGLDLTRKLKSEPRTASIPIVACTAAVRPADEDEALDTGCDAFVVKPIDLQRFAAVISSILAA
;
A
#
# COMPACT_ATOMS: atom_id res chain seq x y z
N MET A 1 -17.77 4.26 19.68
CA MET A 1 -17.19 4.17 19.34
C MET A 1 -16.86 3.86 18.54
N ALA A 2 -17.09 4.09 18.49
CA ALA A 2 -16.65 4.00 17.78
C ALA A 2 -16.21 3.64 17.12
N HIS A 3 -16.15 3.60 17.08
CA HIS A 3 -15.61 3.51 16.28
C HIS A 3 -15.17 2.84 15.64
N THR A 4 -15.26 2.64 15.65
CA THR A 4 -15.14 1.85 15.09
C THR A 4 -14.80 1.61 13.93
N GLU A 5 -15.04 1.86 13.53
CA GLU A 5 -14.64 2.00 12.37
C GLU A 5 -13.41 1.37 12.04
N ALA A 6 -12.96 1.40 10.83
CA ALA A 6 -11.70 0.84 10.45
C ALA A 6 -10.71 1.16 11.52
N ALA A 7 -10.01 0.21 12.01
CA ALA A 7 -9.01 0.47 13.00
C ALA A 7 -8.03 1.48 12.43
N PRO A 8 -7.87 2.64 13.06
CA PRO A 8 -6.90 3.62 12.57
C PRO A 8 -5.55 2.96 12.50
N GLY A 9 -4.88 3.03 11.40
CA GLY A 9 -3.56 2.45 11.25
C GLY A 9 -3.51 1.05 10.68
N ARG A 10 -4.65 0.44 10.34
CA ARG A 10 -4.62 -0.86 9.65
C ARG A 10 -4.09 -0.65 8.25
N VAL A 11 -3.08 -1.45 7.87
CA VAL A 11 -2.38 -1.31 6.60
C VAL A 11 -2.43 -2.62 5.83
N LEU A 12 -2.78 -2.54 4.54
CA LEU A 12 -2.67 -3.69 3.65
C LEU A 12 -1.35 -3.55 2.91
N VAL A 13 -0.49 -4.56 3.02
CA VAL A 13 0.80 -4.58 2.33
C VAL A 13 0.75 -5.64 1.24
N VAL A 14 0.99 -5.23 0.00
CA VAL A 14 0.93 -6.11 -1.16
C VAL A 14 2.31 -6.18 -1.80
N ASP A 15 2.95 -7.35 -1.71
CA ASP A 15 4.29 -7.56 -2.24
C ASP A 15 4.50 -9.07 -2.38
N ASP A 16 5.06 -9.52 -3.50
CA ASP A 16 5.27 -10.94 -3.72
C ASP A 16 6.62 -11.45 -3.20
N HIS A 17 7.47 -10.57 -2.67
CA HIS A 17 8.75 -10.95 -2.09
C HIS A 17 8.57 -11.17 -0.59
N ASP A 18 8.68 -12.42 -0.16
CA ASP A 18 8.44 -12.79 1.24
C ASP A 18 9.24 -11.96 2.23
N LEU A 19 10.51 -11.72 1.91
CA LEU A 19 11.37 -10.97 2.81
C LEU A 19 10.93 -9.52 2.96
N ASN A 20 10.59 -8.86 1.84
CA ASN A 20 10.09 -7.49 1.89
C ASN A 20 8.79 -7.42 2.67
N LEU A 21 7.89 -8.37 2.42
CA LEU A 21 6.61 -8.42 3.10
C LEU A 21 6.82 -8.53 4.60
N MET A 22 7.71 -9.42 5.01
CA MET A 22 8.01 -9.64 6.42
C MET A 22 8.59 -8.38 7.07
N LEU A 23 9.52 -7.71 6.38
CA LEU A 23 10.15 -6.51 6.90
C LEU A 23 9.14 -5.37 7.08
N LEU A 24 8.29 -5.18 6.09
CA LEU A 24 7.28 -4.12 6.16
C LEU A 24 6.25 -4.40 7.24
N GLU A 25 5.81 -5.67 7.35
CA GLU A 25 4.90 -6.06 8.42
C GLU A 25 5.51 -5.75 9.78
N ARG A 26 6.77 -6.16 9.98
CA ARG A 26 7.42 -5.99 11.27
C ARG A 26 7.56 -4.51 11.62
N LEU A 27 7.98 -3.71 10.66
CA LEU A 27 8.14 -2.29 10.88
C LEU A 27 6.83 -1.64 11.30
N LEU A 28 5.75 -1.95 10.59
CA LEU A 28 4.45 -1.36 10.86
C LEU A 28 3.89 -1.85 12.20
N GLU A 29 4.08 -3.11 12.52
CA GLU A 29 3.63 -3.66 13.80
C GLU A 29 4.36 -3.03 14.98
N LEU A 30 5.64 -2.75 14.81
CA LEU A 30 6.41 -2.07 15.85
C LEU A 30 5.90 -0.66 16.11
N GLU A 31 5.22 -0.07 15.13
CA GLU A 31 4.60 1.25 15.28
C GLU A 31 3.17 1.14 15.82
N GLY A 32 2.72 -0.04 16.17
CA GLY A 32 1.39 -0.24 16.72
C GLY A 32 0.29 -0.38 15.69
N ARG A 33 0.65 -0.62 14.42
CA ARG A 33 -0.34 -0.74 13.35
C ARG A 33 -0.67 -2.21 13.10
N GLU A 34 -1.92 -2.47 12.75
CA GLU A 34 -2.32 -3.81 12.29
C GLU A 34 -1.99 -3.95 10.82
N VAL A 35 -1.48 -5.11 10.43
CA VAL A 35 -1.06 -5.35 9.06
C VAL A 35 -1.76 -6.57 8.49
N ARG A 36 -2.28 -6.43 7.27
CA ARG A 36 -2.75 -7.54 6.46
C ARG A 36 -1.82 -7.67 5.28
N ALA A 37 -1.32 -8.87 5.03
CA ALA A 37 -0.37 -9.09 3.95
C ALA A 37 -1.05 -9.80 2.78
N ALA A 38 -0.65 -9.44 1.56
CA ALA A 38 -1.11 -10.09 0.34
C ALA A 38 0.08 -10.21 -0.61
N ASP A 39 0.18 -11.34 -1.30
CA ASP A 39 1.32 -11.61 -2.16
C ASP A 39 0.99 -11.53 -3.65
N SER A 40 -0.21 -11.08 -3.98
CA SER A 40 -0.67 -10.99 -5.37
C SER A 40 -1.84 -10.03 -5.45
N LEU A 41 -2.20 -9.64 -6.68
CA LEU A 41 -3.38 -8.81 -6.88
C LEU A 41 -4.65 -9.53 -6.43
N ALA A 42 -4.76 -10.82 -6.73
CA ALA A 42 -5.93 -11.59 -6.32
C ALA A 42 -6.09 -11.62 -4.80
N ALA A 43 -4.97 -11.83 -4.09
CA ALA A 43 -4.99 -11.84 -2.62
C ALA A 43 -5.34 -10.47 -2.08
N ALA A 44 -4.84 -9.40 -2.71
CA ALA A 44 -5.15 -8.04 -2.31
C ALA A 44 -6.64 -7.75 -2.48
N GLU A 45 -7.22 -8.17 -3.60
CA GLU A 45 -8.65 -7.94 -3.84
C GLU A 45 -9.51 -8.70 -2.84
N ARG A 46 -9.12 -9.92 -2.48
CA ARG A 46 -9.84 -10.67 -1.45
C ARG A 46 -9.78 -9.96 -0.10
N ALA A 47 -8.59 -9.45 0.25
CA ALA A 47 -8.43 -8.72 1.51
C ALA A 47 -9.30 -7.46 1.52
N LEU A 48 -9.33 -6.73 0.42
CA LEU A 48 -10.12 -5.50 0.32
C LEU A 48 -11.62 -5.77 0.37
N ALA A 49 -12.05 -6.92 -0.13
CA ALA A 49 -13.47 -7.30 -0.07
C ALA A 49 -13.89 -7.61 1.36
N GLU A 50 -12.98 -8.12 2.18
CA GLU A 50 -13.27 -8.44 3.56
C GLU A 50 -13.23 -7.22 4.47
N GLU A 51 -12.31 -6.30 4.19
CA GLU A 51 -12.09 -5.20 5.12
C GLU A 51 -11.31 -4.09 4.43
N GLN A 52 -11.74 -2.86 4.62
CA GLN A 52 -11.04 -1.71 4.04
C GLN A 52 -9.92 -1.23 4.96
N PRO A 53 -8.69 -1.13 4.46
CA PRO A 53 -7.58 -0.62 5.27
C PRO A 53 -7.58 0.90 5.31
N ALA A 54 -6.80 1.44 6.23
CA ALA A 54 -6.56 2.88 6.29
C ALA A 54 -5.51 3.31 5.27
N LEU A 55 -4.72 2.35 4.76
CA LEU A 55 -3.66 2.64 3.80
C LEU A 55 -3.25 1.35 3.10
N ILE A 56 -2.84 1.46 1.84
CA ILE A 56 -2.33 0.33 1.06
C ILE A 56 -0.89 0.62 0.67
N VAL A 57 0.02 -0.32 0.97
CA VAL A 57 1.39 -0.30 0.45
C VAL A 57 1.42 -1.31 -0.67
N LEU A 58 1.69 -0.87 -1.88
CA LEU A 58 1.45 -1.67 -3.08
C LEU A 58 2.67 -1.76 -3.98
N ASP A 59 3.18 -2.97 -4.16
CA ASP A 59 4.21 -3.24 -5.17
C ASP A 59 3.55 -3.15 -6.54
N LEU A 60 4.19 -2.45 -7.45
CA LEU A 60 3.64 -2.26 -8.78
C LEU A 60 3.90 -3.44 -9.71
N ASN A 61 4.86 -4.31 -9.37
CA ASN A 61 5.19 -5.49 -10.17
C ASN A 61 4.84 -6.76 -9.41
N LEU A 62 3.67 -7.31 -9.70
CA LEU A 62 3.19 -8.51 -9.02
C LEU A 62 3.09 -9.67 -10.02
N PRO A 63 3.08 -10.92 -9.54
CA PRO A 63 3.09 -12.06 -10.45
C PRO A 63 1.86 -12.14 -11.34
N ASP A 64 0.73 -11.62 -10.89
CA ASP A 64 -0.52 -11.69 -11.65
C ASP A 64 -0.95 -10.35 -12.24
N GLY A 65 -0.03 -9.36 -12.28
CA GLY A 65 -0.34 -8.12 -12.99
C GLY A 65 0.30 -6.89 -12.39
N SER A 66 -0.11 -5.74 -12.86
CA SER A 66 0.43 -4.46 -12.44
C SER A 66 -0.38 -3.86 -11.28
N GLY A 67 0.33 -3.40 -10.25
CA GLY A 67 -0.32 -2.67 -9.16
C GLY A 67 -1.00 -1.39 -9.63
N LEU A 68 -0.58 -0.84 -10.76
CA LEU A 68 -1.26 0.34 -11.31
C LEU A 68 -2.68 0.03 -11.75
N ASP A 69 -2.93 -1.18 -12.25
CA ASP A 69 -4.28 -1.58 -12.62
C ASP A 69 -5.18 -1.63 -11.39
N LEU A 70 -4.67 -2.16 -10.28
CA LEU A 70 -5.42 -2.18 -9.04
C LEU A 70 -5.65 -0.75 -8.54
N THR A 71 -4.65 0.12 -8.64
CA THR A 71 -4.79 1.52 -8.24
C THR A 71 -5.90 2.20 -9.03
N ARG A 72 -5.93 2.03 -10.36
CA ARG A 72 -6.98 2.62 -11.18
C ARG A 72 -8.36 2.14 -10.75
N LYS A 73 -8.47 0.84 -10.51
CA LYS A 73 -9.74 0.25 -10.10
C LYS A 73 -10.21 0.83 -8.77
N LEU A 74 -9.31 0.90 -7.78
CA LEU A 74 -9.66 1.41 -6.46
C LEU A 74 -10.05 2.89 -6.51
N LYS A 75 -9.30 3.68 -7.28
CA LYS A 75 -9.59 5.11 -7.37
C LYS A 75 -10.85 5.42 -8.17
N SER A 76 -11.32 4.47 -8.98
CA SER A 76 -12.54 4.66 -9.75
C SER A 76 -13.81 4.29 -8.99
N GLU A 77 -13.68 3.65 -7.83
CA GLU A 77 -14.84 3.22 -7.04
C GLU A 77 -15.00 4.10 -5.80
N PRO A 78 -16.21 4.62 -5.56
CA PRO A 78 -16.42 5.52 -4.40
C PRO A 78 -16.04 4.89 -3.07
N ARG A 79 -16.22 3.58 -2.91
CA ARG A 79 -15.90 2.89 -1.65
C ARG A 79 -14.43 2.95 -1.29
N THR A 80 -13.57 2.98 -2.30
CA THR A 80 -12.13 2.81 -2.09
C THR A 80 -11.31 4.01 -2.55
N ALA A 81 -11.93 4.96 -3.23
CA ALA A 81 -11.21 6.09 -3.86
C ALA A 81 -10.42 6.92 -2.85
N SER A 82 -10.86 6.98 -1.60
CA SER A 82 -10.19 7.80 -0.59
C SER A 82 -9.08 7.06 0.16
N ILE A 83 -8.90 5.76 -0.08
CA ILE A 83 -7.85 5.01 0.61
C ILE A 83 -6.49 5.44 0.05
N PRO A 84 -5.56 5.92 0.90
CA PRO A 84 -4.23 6.30 0.40
C PRO A 84 -3.47 5.08 -0.09
N ILE A 85 -2.73 5.25 -1.17
CA ILE A 85 -1.92 4.18 -1.77
C ILE A 85 -0.48 4.66 -1.87
N VAL A 86 0.44 3.89 -1.27
CA VAL A 86 1.88 4.13 -1.39
C VAL A 86 2.45 3.07 -2.32
N ALA A 87 2.91 3.50 -3.49
CA ALA A 87 3.52 2.58 -4.45
C ALA A 87 4.95 2.27 -4.03
N CYS A 88 5.32 0.99 -4.07
CA CYS A 88 6.68 0.54 -3.78
C CYS A 88 7.16 -0.29 -4.95
N THR A 89 8.28 0.07 -5.56
CA THR A 89 8.73 -0.65 -6.74
C THR A 89 10.22 -0.45 -6.97
N ALA A 90 10.82 -1.35 -7.74
CA ALA A 90 12.20 -1.24 -8.15
C ALA A 90 12.37 -0.32 -9.37
N ALA A 91 11.32 0.38 -9.78
CA ALA A 91 11.37 1.28 -10.92
C ALA A 91 12.42 2.35 -10.70
N VAL A 92 13.14 2.68 -11.77
CA VAL A 92 14.28 3.57 -11.67
C VAL A 92 14.16 4.81 -12.56
N ARG A 93 13.12 4.89 -13.40
CA ARG A 93 12.96 6.03 -14.30
C ARG A 93 12.00 7.05 -13.71
N PRO A 94 12.29 8.35 -13.86
CA PRO A 94 11.35 9.37 -13.36
C PRO A 94 9.95 9.22 -13.94
N ALA A 95 9.83 8.73 -15.18
CA ALA A 95 8.53 8.51 -15.79
C ALA A 95 7.69 7.47 -15.04
N ASP A 96 8.32 6.51 -14.36
CA ASP A 96 7.61 5.49 -13.61
C ASP A 96 6.93 6.10 -12.39
N GLU A 97 7.60 7.02 -11.71
CA GLU A 97 7.02 7.73 -10.59
C GLU A 97 5.86 8.62 -11.05
N ASP A 98 6.07 9.35 -12.16
CA ASP A 98 5.02 10.20 -12.70
C ASP A 98 3.78 9.39 -13.06
N GLU A 99 3.96 8.23 -13.66
CA GLU A 99 2.84 7.38 -14.04
C GLU A 99 2.10 6.90 -12.80
N ALA A 100 2.82 6.51 -11.75
CA ALA A 100 2.19 6.04 -10.51
C ALA A 100 1.36 7.15 -9.88
N LEU A 101 1.92 8.35 -9.77
CA LEU A 101 1.21 9.48 -9.17
C LEU A 101 0.02 9.90 -10.02
N ASP A 102 0.18 9.93 -11.34
CA ASP A 102 -0.92 10.26 -12.24
C ASP A 102 -2.06 9.25 -12.18
N THR A 103 -1.72 7.99 -11.91
CA THR A 103 -2.73 6.92 -11.79
C THR A 103 -3.52 7.06 -10.49
N GLY A 104 -2.97 7.73 -9.49
CA GLY A 104 -3.68 7.99 -8.25
C GLY A 104 -2.95 7.56 -6.98
N CYS A 105 -1.70 7.11 -7.09
CA CYS A 105 -0.90 6.81 -5.91
C CYS A 105 -0.59 8.09 -5.16
N ASP A 106 -0.64 8.02 -3.85
CA ASP A 106 -0.42 9.19 -3.00
C ASP A 106 1.04 9.40 -2.67
N ALA A 107 1.85 8.37 -2.80
CA ALA A 107 3.29 8.46 -2.59
C ALA A 107 3.98 7.33 -3.36
N PHE A 108 5.28 7.45 -3.52
CA PHE A 108 6.07 6.51 -4.30
C PHE A 108 7.39 6.25 -3.57
N VAL A 109 7.70 4.99 -3.31
CA VAL A 109 8.92 4.59 -2.63
C VAL A 109 9.67 3.60 -3.50
N VAL A 110 10.97 3.84 -3.70
CA VAL A 110 11.80 3.00 -4.57
C VAL A 110 12.50 1.92 -3.74
N LYS A 111 12.53 0.71 -4.26
CA LYS A 111 13.27 -0.40 -3.64
C LYS A 111 14.75 -0.33 -4.01
N PRO A 112 15.66 -0.74 -3.13
CA PRO A 112 15.42 -1.32 -1.81
C PRO A 112 14.89 -0.25 -0.86
N ILE A 113 13.97 -0.64 0.00
CA ILE A 113 13.26 0.32 0.85
C ILE A 113 14.15 0.82 1.97
N ASP A 114 14.27 2.15 2.06
CA ASP A 114 14.86 2.81 3.20
C ASP A 114 13.79 2.84 4.29
N LEU A 115 14.01 2.10 5.37
CA LEU A 115 12.99 1.93 6.39
C LEU A 115 12.62 3.23 7.08
N GLN A 116 13.59 4.13 7.28
CA GLN A 116 13.30 5.43 7.90
C GLN A 116 12.43 6.29 6.99
N ARG A 117 12.75 6.31 5.70
CA ARG A 117 11.95 7.06 4.74
C ARG A 117 10.55 6.48 4.62
N PHE A 118 10.45 5.16 4.57
CA PHE A 118 9.18 4.48 4.49
C PHE A 118 8.31 4.83 5.69
N ALA A 119 8.87 4.74 6.90
CA ALA A 119 8.14 5.07 8.12
C ALA A 119 7.67 6.53 8.11
N ALA A 120 8.51 7.44 7.63
CA ALA A 120 8.16 8.85 7.55
C ALA A 120 7.00 9.09 6.58
N VAL A 121 7.02 8.43 5.42
CA VAL A 121 5.95 8.55 4.44
C VAL A 121 4.62 8.04 5.02
N ILE A 122 4.65 6.87 5.65
CA ILE A 122 3.45 6.28 6.25
C ILE A 122 2.89 7.20 7.33
N SER A 123 3.75 7.70 8.22
CA SER A 123 3.33 8.58 9.30
C SER A 123 2.73 9.87 8.77
N SER A 124 3.34 10.43 7.73
CA SER A 124 2.85 11.66 7.12
C SER A 124 1.44 11.48 6.56
N ILE A 125 1.19 10.38 5.89
CA ILE A 125 -0.11 10.12 5.28
C ILE A 125 -1.17 9.83 6.34
N LEU A 126 -0.85 9.00 7.32
CA LEU A 126 -1.83 8.58 8.33
C LEU A 126 -2.05 9.62 9.43
N ALA A 127 -1.13 10.56 9.58
CA ALA A 127 -1.30 11.64 10.56
C ALA A 127 -2.21 12.75 10.05
N ALA A 128 -2.43 12.79 8.76
CA ALA A 128 -3.22 13.87 8.15
C ALA A 128 -4.71 13.73 8.42
#